data_360f7e89a17f3f324251aec8ba2688f8
#
_entry.id   360f7e89a17f3f324251aec8ba2688f8
#
_cell.length_a   1.000
_cell.length_b   1.000
_cell.length_c   1.000
_cell.angle_alpha   90.00
_cell.angle_beta   90.00
_cell.angle_gamma   90.00
#
_symmetry.space_group_name_H-M   'P 1'
#
loop_
_entity.id
_entity.type
_entity.pdbx_description
1 polymer ?
#
loop_
_entity_poly.entity_id
_entity_poly.type
_entity_poly.pdbx_seq_one_letter_code
_entity_poly.pdbx_strand_id
1 'polypeptide(L)'
;VLEARDRVGGRAWTDHLPDGTIIERGAEWVEDVQVEMVALCDRLGIPLARTGMSYHDRRPVGGPPVSDDELAAGRAALRALFAELGDEAYDISVADAIERLDQPEGVKIAFRARIECTSGAPATELAAWHLLHLASAPEQVDSPRIGTGSDAPVRALAALLGARIHLSEPVVALSIDDNGVSVQTTKAEHRAAHIVLALPKPIVVQEPFAALLPTEVLAAASTFGVSHAAKLFVPLLGTAEPSAVLDTRHDYWVWTANQGNEGLRPVLAGFMGSQPMLDLFEVERDGTTWARSVAEVRPDLELDFDAAGTQTWHDDPYAQGIYTHVRPGDRPNDELLRQRHGRLVLAGEFTDDVWSGFMEGAIRSGQRAASLLDPSLPAPAAATH
;
A
#
# COMPACT_ATOMS: atom_id res chain seq x y z
N VAL A 1 12.60 10.90 17.21
CA VAL A 1 11.60 9.97 16.63
C VAL A 1 11.49 8.80 17.58
N LEU A 2 10.26 8.40 17.92
CA LEU A 2 9.96 7.19 18.69
C LEU A 2 9.41 6.14 17.73
N GLU A 3 9.95 4.93 17.75
CA GLU A 3 9.53 3.79 16.95
C GLU A 3 9.31 2.58 17.87
N ALA A 4 8.15 1.97 17.77
CA ALA A 4 7.78 0.85 18.63
C ALA A 4 8.55 -0.43 18.28
N ARG A 5 8.92 -0.61 17.01
CA ARG A 5 9.69 -1.76 16.52
C ARG A 5 11.18 -1.59 16.78
N ASP A 6 11.90 -2.67 16.62
CA ASP A 6 13.37 -2.71 16.60
C ASP A 6 13.98 -2.27 15.27
N ARG A 7 13.15 -1.89 14.28
CA ARG A 7 13.52 -1.43 12.95
C ARG A 7 12.71 -0.21 12.51
N VAL A 8 13.26 0.56 11.61
CA VAL A 8 12.54 1.62 10.88
C VAL A 8 11.76 1.05 9.68
N GLY A 9 10.93 1.88 9.03
CA GLY A 9 10.26 1.56 7.76
C GLY A 9 8.78 1.18 7.89
N GLY A 10 8.36 0.68 9.05
CA GLY A 10 6.96 0.27 9.23
C GLY A 10 6.54 -0.78 8.19
N ARG A 11 5.55 -0.43 7.32
CA ARG A 11 5.05 -1.28 6.22
C ARG A 11 5.93 -1.29 4.95
N ALA A 12 6.99 -0.47 4.87
CA ALA A 12 8.10 -0.67 3.94
C ALA A 12 9.14 -1.54 4.64
N TRP A 13 9.25 -2.78 4.21
CA TRP A 13 10.12 -3.76 4.85
C TRP A 13 10.70 -4.73 3.83
N THR A 14 11.99 -4.60 3.62
CA THR A 14 12.79 -5.49 2.79
C THR A 14 13.44 -6.56 3.66
N ASP A 15 13.36 -7.80 3.22
CA ASP A 15 14.02 -8.94 3.85
C ASP A 15 14.78 -9.75 2.79
N HIS A 16 15.49 -10.78 3.20
CA HIS A 16 16.35 -11.57 2.33
C HIS A 16 16.12 -13.05 2.57
N LEU A 17 16.06 -13.81 1.48
CA LEU A 17 16.16 -15.27 1.55
C LEU A 17 17.58 -15.68 1.94
N PRO A 18 17.83 -16.94 2.34
CA PRO A 18 19.15 -17.42 2.76
C PRO A 18 20.26 -17.23 1.72
N ASP A 19 19.92 -17.17 0.44
CA ASP A 19 20.85 -16.94 -0.68
C ASP A 19 21.11 -15.44 -0.95
N GLY A 20 20.50 -14.54 -0.15
CA GLY A 20 20.60 -13.09 -0.32
C GLY A 20 19.56 -12.49 -1.27
N THR A 21 18.66 -13.29 -1.86
CA THR A 21 17.57 -12.78 -2.71
C THR A 21 16.66 -11.84 -1.92
N ILE A 22 16.45 -10.64 -2.46
CA ILE A 22 15.57 -9.62 -1.87
C ILE A 22 14.12 -10.06 -2.00
N ILE A 23 13.40 -9.99 -0.89
CA ILE A 23 11.94 -10.10 -0.83
C ILE A 23 11.34 -8.86 -0.17
N GLU A 24 10.19 -8.40 -0.66
CA GLU A 24 9.48 -7.24 -0.12
C GLU A 24 8.27 -7.71 0.69
N ARG A 25 8.36 -7.59 2.00
CA ARG A 25 7.28 -7.97 2.92
C ARG A 25 6.12 -6.97 2.94
N GLY A 26 6.31 -5.78 2.38
CA GLY A 26 5.29 -4.73 2.28
C GLY A 26 5.34 -4.01 0.95
N ALA A 27 5.59 -2.69 0.99
CA ALA A 27 5.73 -1.87 -0.20
C ALA A 27 6.81 -2.41 -1.15
N GLU A 28 6.60 -2.27 -2.46
CA GLU A 28 7.56 -2.78 -3.45
C GLU A 28 7.69 -1.86 -4.66
N TRP A 29 6.57 -1.43 -5.23
CA TRP A 29 6.55 -0.74 -6.52
C TRP A 29 6.71 0.78 -6.34
N VAL A 30 7.44 1.37 -7.28
CA VAL A 30 7.56 2.82 -7.46
C VAL A 30 7.20 3.12 -8.91
N GLU A 31 6.41 4.15 -9.16
CA GLU A 31 6.09 4.61 -10.50
C GLU A 31 6.78 5.95 -10.77
N ASP A 32 7.10 6.23 -12.04
CA ASP A 32 7.81 7.46 -12.42
C ASP A 32 7.01 8.74 -12.08
N VAL A 33 5.69 8.62 -11.94
CA VAL A 33 4.79 9.70 -11.52
C VAL A 33 4.82 9.97 -10.00
N GLN A 34 5.44 9.11 -9.21
CA GLN A 34 5.65 9.29 -7.77
C GLN A 34 6.88 10.18 -7.52
N VAL A 35 6.71 11.46 -7.81
CA VAL A 35 7.81 12.43 -7.96
C VAL A 35 8.60 12.66 -6.68
N GLU A 36 7.96 12.61 -5.51
CA GLU A 36 8.66 12.82 -4.24
C GLU A 36 9.49 11.59 -3.84
N MET A 37 9.00 10.39 -4.14
CA MET A 37 9.77 9.14 -3.92
C MET A 37 10.98 9.09 -4.87
N VAL A 38 10.78 9.38 -6.15
CA VAL A 38 11.87 9.44 -7.14
C VAL A 38 12.92 10.46 -6.72
N ALA A 39 12.50 11.69 -6.36
CA ALA A 39 13.40 12.74 -5.91
C ALA A 39 14.12 12.39 -4.60
N LEU A 40 13.46 11.69 -3.68
CA LEU A 40 14.09 11.22 -2.44
C LEU A 40 15.17 10.17 -2.73
N CYS A 41 14.88 9.20 -3.58
CA CYS A 41 15.86 8.19 -3.98
C CYS A 41 17.08 8.83 -4.66
N ASP A 42 16.86 9.76 -5.60
CA ASP A 42 17.94 10.49 -6.27
C ASP A 42 18.80 11.26 -5.29
N ARG A 43 18.20 12.05 -4.39
CA ARG A 43 18.90 12.82 -3.36
C ARG A 43 19.72 11.96 -2.39
N LEU A 44 19.27 10.73 -2.13
CA LEU A 44 19.97 9.78 -1.25
C LEU A 44 20.96 8.89 -2.01
N GLY A 45 21.05 9.01 -3.35
CA GLY A 45 21.89 8.16 -4.18
C GLY A 45 21.43 6.70 -4.23
N ILE A 46 20.14 6.46 -4.08
CA ILE A 46 19.53 5.12 -4.09
C ILE A 46 19.00 4.84 -5.49
N PRO A 47 19.52 3.81 -6.20
CA PRO A 47 19.11 3.55 -7.57
C PRO A 47 17.71 2.95 -7.65
N LEU A 48 16.92 3.40 -8.62
CA LEU A 48 15.72 2.72 -9.07
C LEU A 48 16.10 1.69 -10.14
N ALA A 49 15.54 0.50 -10.05
CA ALA A 49 15.80 -0.62 -10.94
C ALA A 49 14.54 -0.96 -11.76
N ARG A 50 14.67 -1.05 -13.08
CA ARG A 50 13.58 -1.45 -13.97
C ARG A 50 13.28 -2.95 -13.81
N THR A 51 12.00 -3.28 -13.74
CA THR A 51 11.53 -4.64 -13.44
C THR A 51 11.32 -5.51 -14.66
N GLY A 52 11.33 -4.92 -15.87
CA GLY A 52 11.00 -5.60 -17.12
C GLY A 52 9.51 -5.84 -17.33
N MET A 53 8.67 -5.28 -16.45
CA MET A 53 7.21 -5.37 -16.55
C MET A 53 6.53 -4.13 -15.95
N SER A 54 5.27 -3.93 -16.27
CA SER A 54 4.45 -2.88 -15.64
C SER A 54 3.81 -3.36 -14.35
N TYR A 55 3.73 -2.48 -13.34
CA TYR A 55 2.86 -2.69 -12.17
C TYR A 55 1.40 -2.96 -12.59
N HIS A 56 0.98 -2.42 -13.74
CA HIS A 56 -0.38 -2.57 -14.25
C HIS A 56 -0.62 -3.88 -15.02
N ASP A 57 0.42 -4.69 -15.25
CA ASP A 57 0.26 -5.99 -15.89
C ASP A 57 -0.56 -6.93 -15.00
N ARG A 58 -1.74 -7.26 -15.48
CA ARG A 58 -2.76 -8.06 -14.78
C ARG A 58 -3.47 -8.96 -15.78
N ARG A 59 -2.71 -9.82 -16.49
CA ARG A 59 -3.33 -10.77 -17.42
C ARG A 59 -4.28 -11.70 -16.67
N PRO A 60 -5.61 -11.63 -16.93
CA PRO A 60 -6.57 -12.47 -16.23
C PRO A 60 -6.38 -13.95 -16.59
N VAL A 61 -6.44 -14.80 -15.58
CA VAL A 61 -6.39 -16.26 -15.72
C VAL A 61 -7.40 -16.92 -14.77
N GLY A 62 -7.71 -18.19 -15.00
CA GLY A 62 -8.57 -18.96 -14.10
C GLY A 62 -10.07 -18.75 -14.32
N GLY A 63 -10.49 -17.63 -14.84
CA GLY A 63 -11.88 -17.30 -15.19
C GLY A 63 -12.19 -17.44 -16.69
N PRO A 64 -13.31 -16.85 -17.15
CA PRO A 64 -13.65 -16.79 -18.58
C PRO A 64 -12.52 -16.10 -19.36
N PRO A 65 -12.21 -16.59 -20.58
CA PRO A 65 -11.20 -15.94 -21.42
C PRO A 65 -11.58 -14.51 -21.75
N VAL A 66 -10.61 -13.60 -21.70
CA VAL A 66 -10.76 -12.19 -22.04
C VAL A 66 -9.57 -11.78 -22.89
N SER A 67 -9.83 -11.13 -24.02
CA SER A 67 -8.81 -10.57 -24.90
C SER A 67 -8.34 -9.18 -24.44
N ASP A 68 -7.16 -8.78 -24.89
CA ASP A 68 -6.63 -7.44 -24.62
C ASP A 68 -7.52 -6.33 -25.17
N ASP A 69 -8.16 -6.55 -26.34
CA ASP A 69 -9.10 -5.62 -26.95
C ASP A 69 -10.36 -5.46 -26.08
N GLU A 70 -10.90 -6.55 -25.54
CA GLU A 70 -12.04 -6.50 -24.62
C GLU A 70 -11.69 -5.77 -23.31
N LEU A 71 -10.51 -6.03 -22.75
CA LEU A 71 -10.03 -5.29 -21.57
C LEU A 71 -9.84 -3.80 -21.88
N ALA A 72 -9.32 -3.44 -23.05
CA ALA A 72 -9.17 -2.05 -23.47
C ALA A 72 -10.52 -1.35 -23.65
N ALA A 73 -11.48 -2.01 -24.31
CA ALA A 73 -12.86 -1.54 -24.45
C ALA A 73 -13.54 -1.37 -23.08
N GLY A 74 -13.35 -2.34 -22.19
CA GLY A 74 -13.86 -2.29 -20.82
C GLY A 74 -13.30 -1.12 -20.02
N ARG A 75 -11.99 -0.83 -20.11
CA ARG A 75 -11.39 0.35 -19.47
C ARG A 75 -11.95 1.66 -20.03
N ALA A 76 -12.23 1.73 -21.35
CA ALA A 76 -12.88 2.90 -21.94
C ALA A 76 -14.31 3.09 -21.42
N ALA A 77 -15.08 2.00 -21.33
CA ALA A 77 -16.42 2.03 -20.75
C ALA A 77 -16.41 2.42 -19.27
N LEU A 78 -15.44 1.92 -18.51
CA LEU A 78 -15.26 2.28 -17.10
C LEU A 78 -14.96 3.78 -16.91
N ARG A 79 -14.11 4.37 -17.77
CA ARG A 79 -13.84 5.82 -17.74
C ARG A 79 -15.12 6.63 -18.02
N ALA A 80 -15.93 6.18 -18.99
CA ALA A 80 -17.20 6.83 -19.30
C ALA A 80 -18.18 6.75 -18.12
N LEU A 81 -18.32 5.57 -17.54
CA LEU A 81 -19.16 5.36 -16.35
C LEU A 81 -18.70 6.22 -15.17
N PHE A 82 -17.39 6.28 -14.91
CA PHE A 82 -16.86 7.10 -13.81
C PHE A 82 -17.14 8.59 -14.02
N ALA A 83 -17.01 9.09 -15.25
CA ALA A 83 -17.36 10.47 -15.59
C ALA A 83 -18.87 10.76 -15.42
N GLU A 84 -19.74 9.76 -15.65
CA GLU A 84 -21.18 9.86 -15.43
C GLU A 84 -21.54 9.84 -13.92
N LEU A 85 -20.90 8.98 -13.14
CA LEU A 85 -21.20 8.84 -11.71
C LEU A 85 -20.88 10.13 -10.92
N GLY A 86 -19.77 10.81 -11.22
CA GLY A 86 -19.36 11.96 -10.41
C GLY A 86 -19.33 11.62 -8.92
N ASP A 87 -20.03 12.41 -8.11
CA ASP A 87 -20.10 12.20 -6.66
C ASP A 87 -20.83 10.90 -6.24
N GLU A 88 -21.71 10.35 -7.10
CA GLU A 88 -22.37 9.05 -6.85
C GLU A 88 -21.35 7.92 -6.71
N ALA A 89 -20.14 8.07 -7.27
CA ALA A 89 -19.05 7.10 -7.12
C ALA A 89 -18.68 6.82 -5.65
N TYR A 90 -19.01 7.71 -4.74
CA TYR A 90 -18.84 7.47 -3.29
C TYR A 90 -20.03 6.75 -2.66
N ASP A 91 -21.22 6.76 -3.29
CA ASP A 91 -22.46 6.23 -2.68
C ASP A 91 -22.71 4.76 -3.03
N ILE A 92 -22.24 4.31 -4.19
CA ILE A 92 -22.42 2.94 -4.67
C ILE A 92 -21.15 2.12 -4.49
N SER A 93 -21.32 0.80 -4.43
CA SER A 93 -20.19 -0.10 -4.36
C SER A 93 -19.48 -0.30 -5.72
N VAL A 94 -18.23 -0.76 -5.68
CA VAL A 94 -17.51 -1.25 -6.88
C VAL A 94 -18.30 -2.36 -7.56
N ALA A 95 -18.89 -3.28 -6.78
CA ALA A 95 -19.71 -4.36 -7.33
C ALA A 95 -20.90 -3.82 -8.15
N ASP A 96 -21.69 -2.88 -7.57
CA ASP A 96 -22.83 -2.28 -8.25
C ASP A 96 -22.41 -1.48 -9.49
N ALA A 97 -21.30 -0.75 -9.43
CA ALA A 97 -20.80 0.02 -10.55
C ALA A 97 -20.35 -0.88 -11.72
N ILE A 98 -19.65 -1.98 -11.43
CA ILE A 98 -19.21 -2.95 -12.45
C ILE A 98 -20.44 -3.61 -13.12
N GLU A 99 -21.52 -3.89 -12.39
CA GLU A 99 -22.73 -4.46 -13.00
C GLU A 99 -23.42 -3.50 -13.98
N ARG A 100 -23.22 -2.18 -13.86
CA ARG A 100 -23.72 -1.18 -14.83
C ARG A 100 -22.97 -1.17 -16.15
N LEU A 101 -21.77 -1.82 -16.23
CA LEU A 101 -21.01 -1.87 -17.47
C LEU A 101 -21.67 -2.81 -18.48
N ASP A 102 -21.91 -2.30 -19.67
CA ASP A 102 -22.31 -3.12 -20.85
C ASP A 102 -21.04 -3.76 -21.45
N GLN A 103 -20.50 -4.76 -20.76
CA GLN A 103 -19.28 -5.46 -21.12
C GLN A 103 -19.42 -6.98 -20.90
N PRO A 104 -18.63 -7.80 -21.60
CA PRO A 104 -18.61 -9.25 -21.38
C PRO A 104 -18.35 -9.60 -19.91
N GLU A 105 -18.96 -10.67 -19.42
CA GLU A 105 -18.85 -11.11 -18.03
C GLU A 105 -17.38 -11.34 -17.60
N GLY A 106 -16.54 -11.86 -18.51
CA GLY A 106 -15.12 -12.06 -18.25
C GLY A 106 -14.38 -10.72 -17.93
N VAL A 107 -14.76 -9.62 -18.58
CA VAL A 107 -14.20 -8.27 -18.30
C VAL A 107 -14.64 -7.80 -16.92
N LYS A 108 -15.92 -7.96 -16.57
CA LYS A 108 -16.45 -7.59 -15.25
C LYS A 108 -15.76 -8.36 -14.13
N ILE A 109 -15.60 -9.67 -14.30
CA ILE A 109 -14.88 -10.54 -13.35
C ILE A 109 -13.43 -10.08 -13.21
N ALA A 110 -12.72 -9.82 -14.32
CA ALA A 110 -11.33 -9.36 -14.28
C ALA A 110 -11.18 -8.00 -13.56
N PHE A 111 -12.11 -7.09 -13.76
CA PHE A 111 -12.07 -5.78 -13.09
C PHE A 111 -12.36 -5.90 -11.60
N ARG A 112 -13.35 -6.72 -11.22
CA ARG A 112 -13.66 -7.01 -9.82
C ARG A 112 -12.44 -7.61 -9.11
N ALA A 113 -11.90 -8.70 -9.64
CA ALA A 113 -10.73 -9.37 -9.06
C ALA A 113 -9.53 -8.43 -8.91
N ARG A 114 -9.30 -7.57 -9.92
CA ARG A 114 -8.21 -6.59 -9.84
C ARG A 114 -8.41 -5.60 -8.71
N ILE A 115 -9.62 -5.05 -8.55
CA ILE A 115 -9.89 -4.06 -7.51
C ILE A 115 -9.88 -4.70 -6.13
N GLU A 116 -10.51 -5.86 -5.93
CA GLU A 116 -10.51 -6.57 -4.65
C GLU A 116 -9.10 -6.93 -4.21
N CYS A 117 -8.30 -7.49 -5.13
CA CYS A 117 -6.88 -7.75 -4.89
C CYS A 117 -6.14 -6.46 -4.49
N THR A 118 -6.22 -5.41 -5.30
CA THR A 118 -5.42 -4.20 -5.09
C THR A 118 -5.89 -3.39 -3.89
N SER A 119 -7.20 -3.27 -3.66
CA SER A 119 -7.76 -2.46 -2.57
C SER A 119 -7.84 -3.23 -1.24
N GLY A 120 -7.64 -4.54 -1.23
CA GLY A 120 -7.60 -5.36 -0.02
C GLY A 120 -8.93 -5.44 0.74
N ALA A 121 -10.06 -5.30 0.03
CA ALA A 121 -11.41 -5.42 0.56
C ALA A 121 -12.38 -5.94 -0.52
N PRO A 122 -13.51 -6.57 -0.15
CA PRO A 122 -14.53 -7.02 -1.09
C PRO A 122 -15.11 -5.86 -1.92
N ALA A 123 -15.43 -6.09 -3.18
CA ALA A 123 -16.02 -5.09 -4.07
C ALA A 123 -17.34 -4.48 -3.54
N THR A 124 -18.05 -5.21 -2.70
CA THR A 124 -19.28 -4.73 -2.03
C THR A 124 -19.01 -3.75 -0.90
N GLU A 125 -17.78 -3.74 -0.36
CA GLU A 125 -17.35 -2.87 0.74
C GLU A 125 -16.52 -1.66 0.25
N LEU A 126 -16.16 -1.65 -1.04
CA LEU A 126 -15.40 -0.58 -1.68
C LEU A 126 -16.35 0.38 -2.39
N ALA A 127 -16.23 1.69 -2.16
CA ALA A 127 -16.93 2.70 -2.97
C ALA A 127 -16.43 2.64 -4.42
N ALA A 128 -17.32 2.88 -5.38
CA ALA A 128 -16.98 2.86 -6.81
C ALA A 128 -15.85 3.85 -7.16
N TRP A 129 -15.60 4.85 -6.31
CA TRP A 129 -14.46 5.75 -6.41
C TRP A 129 -13.12 5.01 -6.61
N HIS A 130 -12.95 3.80 -6.02
CA HIS A 130 -11.75 2.98 -6.21
C HIS A 130 -11.52 2.53 -7.65
N LEU A 131 -12.55 2.54 -8.50
CA LEU A 131 -12.43 2.24 -9.92
C LEU A 131 -11.63 3.29 -10.69
N LEU A 132 -11.42 4.48 -10.13
CA LEU A 132 -10.60 5.53 -10.73
C LEU A 132 -9.18 5.04 -11.02
N HIS A 133 -8.58 4.29 -10.10
CA HIS A 133 -7.23 3.73 -10.29
C HIS A 133 -7.14 2.77 -11.48
N LEU A 134 -8.20 2.01 -11.74
CA LEU A 134 -8.27 1.14 -12.91
C LEU A 134 -8.55 1.92 -14.19
N ALA A 135 -9.41 2.93 -14.10
CA ALA A 135 -9.78 3.78 -15.23
C ALA A 135 -8.61 4.65 -15.70
N SER A 136 -7.76 5.13 -14.78
CA SER A 136 -6.61 6.00 -15.05
C SER A 136 -5.28 5.25 -15.23
N ALA A 137 -5.28 3.91 -15.11
CA ALA A 137 -4.06 3.11 -15.27
C ALA A 137 -3.34 3.45 -16.59
N PRO A 138 -2.04 3.83 -16.56
CA PRO A 138 -1.31 4.16 -17.77
C PRO A 138 -1.15 2.93 -18.69
N GLU A 139 -1.00 3.17 -19.98
CA GLU A 139 -0.57 2.14 -20.90
C GLU A 139 0.84 1.69 -20.54
N GLN A 140 1.13 0.41 -20.82
CA GLN A 140 2.31 -0.34 -20.38
C GLN A 140 3.59 0.49 -20.28
N VAL A 141 4.03 0.72 -19.05
CA VAL A 141 5.33 1.32 -18.73
C VAL A 141 6.08 0.34 -17.85
N ASP A 142 7.36 0.09 -18.15
CA ASP A 142 8.23 -0.70 -17.29
C ASP A 142 8.38 0.00 -15.93
N SER A 143 7.68 -0.51 -14.92
CA SER A 143 7.65 0.10 -13.59
C SER A 143 8.95 -0.18 -12.83
N PRO A 144 9.55 0.83 -12.21
CA PRO A 144 10.71 0.62 -11.36
C PRO A 144 10.35 0.09 -9.98
N ARG A 145 11.38 -0.37 -9.29
CA ARG A 145 11.41 -0.57 -7.85
C ARG A 145 12.72 -0.03 -7.28
N ILE A 146 12.82 0.08 -5.98
CA ILE A 146 14.07 0.45 -5.31
C ILE A 146 15.00 -0.76 -5.35
N GLY A 147 16.13 -0.65 -6.09
CA GLY A 147 17.01 -1.78 -6.40
C GLY A 147 17.61 -2.45 -5.15
N THR A 148 17.79 -1.69 -4.07
CA THR A 148 18.34 -2.16 -2.79
C THR A 148 17.28 -2.45 -1.73
N GLY A 149 16.01 -2.47 -2.13
CA GLY A 149 14.86 -2.72 -1.28
C GLY A 149 14.05 -1.47 -0.92
N SER A 150 12.76 -1.66 -0.71
CA SER A 150 11.79 -0.56 -0.50
C SER A 150 12.00 0.20 0.81
N ASP A 151 12.66 -0.37 1.80
CA ASP A 151 13.03 0.29 3.06
C ASP A 151 14.35 1.07 3.00
N ALA A 152 15.11 0.99 1.90
CA ALA A 152 16.41 1.66 1.78
C ALA A 152 16.34 3.19 1.98
N PRO A 153 15.35 3.94 1.44
CA PRO A 153 15.23 5.37 1.71
C PRO A 153 15.02 5.67 3.20
N VAL A 154 14.21 4.86 3.89
CA VAL A 154 13.93 5.04 5.32
C VAL A 154 15.17 4.74 6.15
N ARG A 155 15.91 3.67 5.81
CA ARG A 155 17.19 3.36 6.47
C ARG A 155 18.24 4.46 6.28
N ALA A 156 18.32 5.03 5.07
CA ALA A 156 19.20 6.15 4.80
C ALA A 156 18.84 7.40 5.60
N LEU A 157 17.55 7.75 5.67
CA LEU A 157 17.06 8.84 6.52
C LEU A 157 17.33 8.58 7.99
N ALA A 158 17.15 7.36 8.45
CA ALA A 158 17.46 6.96 9.83
C ALA A 158 18.95 7.13 10.15
N ALA A 159 19.83 6.78 9.23
CA ALA A 159 21.27 6.99 9.39
C ALA A 159 21.64 8.48 9.55
N LEU A 160 20.95 9.38 8.81
CA LEU A 160 21.13 10.83 8.95
C LEU A 160 20.61 11.37 10.30
N LEU A 161 19.58 10.77 10.86
CA LEU A 161 19.02 11.13 12.15
C LEU A 161 19.83 10.58 13.33
N GLY A 162 20.43 9.42 13.17
CA GLY A 162 21.29 8.78 14.16
C GLY A 162 20.61 8.61 15.53
N ALA A 163 21.25 9.07 16.60
CA ALA A 163 20.77 8.95 17.98
C ALA A 163 19.43 9.66 18.28
N ARG A 164 18.87 10.39 17.32
CA ARG A 164 17.54 11.00 17.45
C ARG A 164 16.39 10.03 17.19
N ILE A 165 16.69 8.79 16.81
CA ILE A 165 15.72 7.72 16.68
C ILE A 165 15.85 6.75 17.85
N HIS A 166 14.74 6.48 18.50
CA HIS A 166 14.60 5.55 19.62
C HIS A 166 13.77 4.36 19.14
N LEU A 167 14.43 3.23 18.92
CA LEU A 167 13.80 1.97 18.52
C LEU A 167 13.35 1.14 19.75
N SER A 168 12.41 0.24 19.52
CA SER A 168 11.81 -0.62 20.55
C SER A 168 11.26 0.22 21.71
N GLU A 169 10.65 1.35 21.40
CA GLU A 169 10.16 2.32 22.37
C GLU A 169 8.69 2.67 22.10
N PRO A 170 7.77 1.73 22.34
CA PRO A 170 6.35 1.95 22.14
C PRO A 170 5.80 3.00 23.12
N VAL A 171 4.97 3.89 22.57
CA VAL A 171 4.25 4.90 23.33
C VAL A 171 3.12 4.25 24.09
N VAL A 172 2.99 4.58 25.39
CA VAL A 172 1.97 4.03 26.29
C VAL A 172 1.01 5.08 26.83
N ALA A 173 1.41 6.36 26.85
CA ALA A 173 0.55 7.47 27.21
C ALA A 173 1.02 8.77 26.55
N LEU A 174 0.09 9.69 26.34
CA LEU A 174 0.32 10.99 25.70
C LEU A 174 -0.54 12.05 26.39
N SER A 175 -0.01 13.27 26.49
CA SER A 175 -0.78 14.45 26.87
C SER A 175 -0.28 15.71 26.20
N ILE A 176 -1.18 16.65 25.98
CA ILE A 176 -0.88 18.00 25.47
C ILE A 176 -1.42 19.01 26.48
N ASP A 177 -0.57 19.96 26.88
CA ASP A 177 -0.93 21.09 27.75
C ASP A 177 -0.34 22.41 27.23
N ASP A 178 -0.48 23.48 28.02
CA ASP A 178 0.06 24.80 27.67
C ASP A 178 1.59 24.80 27.57
N ASN A 179 2.28 23.90 28.26
CA ASN A 179 3.74 23.81 28.29
C ASN A 179 4.32 22.95 27.15
N GLY A 180 3.49 22.12 26.48
CA GLY A 180 3.96 21.27 25.37
C GLY A 180 3.25 19.93 25.30
N VAL A 181 3.98 18.96 24.79
CA VAL A 181 3.57 17.56 24.66
C VAL A 181 4.43 16.70 25.56
N SER A 182 3.81 15.87 26.38
CA SER A 182 4.47 14.81 27.16
C SER A 182 4.12 13.45 26.55
N VAL A 183 5.13 12.62 26.28
CA VAL A 183 5.01 11.29 25.72
C VAL A 183 5.65 10.30 26.66
N GLN A 184 4.87 9.42 27.23
CA GLN A 184 5.34 8.31 28.04
C GLN A 184 5.51 7.07 27.18
N THR A 185 6.70 6.50 27.19
CA THR A 185 7.01 5.23 26.55
C THR A 185 7.25 4.14 27.60
N THR A 186 7.50 2.92 27.14
CA THR A 186 7.90 1.82 28.05
C THR A 186 9.29 2.05 28.70
N LYS A 187 10.09 3.00 28.18
CA LYS A 187 11.47 3.24 28.61
C LYS A 187 11.69 4.59 29.30
N ALA A 188 10.99 5.64 28.83
CA ALA A 188 11.26 7.01 29.28
C ALA A 188 10.04 7.93 29.09
N GLU A 189 10.10 9.11 29.69
CA GLU A 189 9.26 10.25 29.36
C GLU A 189 10.02 11.20 28.40
N HIS A 190 9.34 11.62 27.34
CA HIS A 190 9.84 12.59 26.36
C HIS A 190 8.96 13.83 26.37
N ARG A 191 9.57 15.01 26.15
CA ARG A 191 8.86 16.29 26.07
C ARG A 191 9.22 17.01 24.78
N ALA A 192 8.22 17.62 24.17
CA ALA A 192 8.37 18.35 22.91
C ALA A 192 7.41 19.54 22.84
N ALA A 193 7.70 20.49 21.96
CA ALA A 193 6.78 21.60 21.68
C ALA A 193 5.58 21.14 20.84
N HIS A 194 5.79 20.19 19.95
CA HIS A 194 4.79 19.65 19.01
C HIS A 194 4.96 18.15 18.85
N ILE A 195 3.91 17.51 18.35
CA ILE A 195 3.91 16.07 18.00
C ILE A 195 3.40 15.89 16.58
N VAL A 196 4.08 14.99 15.83
CA VAL A 196 3.59 14.44 14.57
C VAL A 196 3.26 12.98 14.80
N LEU A 197 2.00 12.59 14.61
CA LEU A 197 1.57 11.20 14.60
C LEU A 197 1.69 10.66 13.18
N ALA A 198 2.78 9.95 12.89
CA ALA A 198 3.06 9.31 11.60
C ALA A 198 2.83 7.80 11.70
N LEU A 199 1.62 7.42 12.11
CA LEU A 199 1.20 6.07 12.43
C LEU A 199 0.18 5.58 11.40
N PRO A 200 0.01 4.25 11.21
CA PRO A 200 -1.11 3.71 10.43
C PRO A 200 -2.46 4.14 11.02
N LYS A 201 -3.44 4.35 10.13
CA LYS A 201 -4.79 4.80 10.53
C LYS A 201 -5.40 3.97 11.67
N PRO A 202 -5.35 2.60 11.64
CA PRO A 202 -5.93 1.81 12.72
C PRO A 202 -5.33 2.11 14.10
N ILE A 203 -4.07 2.50 14.15
CA ILE A 203 -3.38 2.83 15.39
C ILE A 203 -3.72 4.25 15.87
N VAL A 204 -3.83 5.22 14.94
CA VAL A 204 -4.16 6.61 15.27
C VAL A 204 -5.53 6.75 15.95
N VAL A 205 -6.50 5.92 15.56
CA VAL A 205 -7.87 5.97 16.10
C VAL A 205 -8.08 5.14 17.38
N GLN A 206 -6.99 4.62 17.96
CA GLN A 206 -7.01 3.88 19.22
C GLN A 206 -6.25 4.61 20.33
N GLU A 207 -6.56 4.25 21.57
CA GLU A 207 -5.79 4.74 22.70
C GLU A 207 -4.33 4.22 22.67
N PRO A 208 -3.37 5.03 23.08
CA PRO A 208 -3.53 6.36 23.70
C PRO A 208 -3.61 7.53 22.71
N PHE A 209 -3.54 7.30 21.39
CA PHE A 209 -3.45 8.35 20.37
C PHE A 209 -4.80 9.05 20.14
N ALA A 210 -5.89 8.29 20.15
CA ALA A 210 -7.25 8.81 19.95
C ALA A 210 -7.61 9.93 20.92
N ALA A 211 -7.15 9.86 22.17
CA ALA A 211 -7.41 10.87 23.20
C ALA A 211 -6.82 12.26 22.87
N LEU A 212 -5.83 12.34 21.96
CA LEU A 212 -5.25 13.61 21.53
C LEU A 212 -6.02 14.28 20.39
N LEU A 213 -6.83 13.52 19.67
CA LEU A 213 -7.50 14.01 18.47
C LEU A 213 -8.74 14.84 18.86
N PRO A 214 -8.94 16.03 18.28
CA PRO A 214 -10.24 16.68 18.32
C PRO A 214 -11.33 15.72 17.82
N THR A 215 -12.53 15.82 18.38
CA THR A 215 -13.63 14.90 18.08
C THR A 215 -13.92 14.79 16.58
N GLU A 216 -13.91 15.93 15.87
CA GLU A 216 -14.12 15.98 14.43
C GLU A 216 -12.97 15.32 13.62
N VAL A 217 -11.74 15.41 14.09
CA VAL A 217 -10.57 14.76 13.47
C VAL A 217 -10.61 13.24 13.66
N LEU A 218 -10.96 12.81 14.88
CA LEU A 218 -11.17 11.39 15.18
C LEU A 218 -12.31 10.80 14.33
N ALA A 219 -13.42 11.54 14.20
CA ALA A 219 -14.53 11.13 13.35
C ALA A 219 -14.10 11.00 11.88
N ALA A 220 -13.38 12.02 11.34
CA ALA A 220 -12.86 11.98 9.97
C ALA A 220 -11.89 10.80 9.74
N ALA A 221 -10.95 10.58 10.65
CA ALA A 221 -10.02 9.44 10.56
C ALA A 221 -10.77 8.09 10.64
N SER A 222 -11.87 8.00 11.38
CA SER A 222 -12.66 6.78 11.55
C SER A 222 -13.55 6.45 10.34
N THR A 223 -13.76 7.39 9.42
CA THR A 223 -14.56 7.19 8.20
C THR A 223 -13.96 6.14 7.27
N PHE A 224 -12.63 6.01 7.22
CA PHE A 224 -11.98 5.04 6.35
C PHE A 224 -12.14 3.60 6.86
N GLY A 225 -12.39 2.65 5.94
CA GLY A 225 -12.20 1.23 6.17
C GLY A 225 -10.71 0.87 6.29
N VAL A 226 -10.42 -0.33 6.76
CA VAL A 226 -9.06 -0.88 6.83
C VAL A 226 -8.95 -2.06 5.87
N SER A 227 -7.97 -2.01 5.00
CA SER A 227 -7.71 -3.02 4.00
C SER A 227 -6.81 -4.13 4.53
N HIS A 228 -7.10 -5.37 4.12
CA HIS A 228 -6.32 -6.55 4.48
C HIS A 228 -5.74 -7.21 3.23
N ALA A 229 -4.48 -7.58 3.27
CA ALA A 229 -3.83 -8.32 2.22
C ALA A 229 -2.62 -9.09 2.74
N ALA A 230 -2.16 -10.03 1.93
CA ALA A 230 -0.93 -10.77 2.15
C ALA A 230 0.01 -10.65 0.95
N LYS A 231 1.30 -10.74 1.24
CA LYS A 231 2.36 -10.99 0.25
C LYS A 231 2.72 -12.47 0.27
N LEU A 232 3.08 -12.99 -0.90
CA LEU A 232 3.65 -14.32 -1.08
C LEU A 232 5.04 -14.20 -1.69
N PHE A 233 5.95 -15.04 -1.26
CA PHE A 233 7.25 -15.24 -1.91
C PHE A 233 7.50 -16.72 -2.09
N VAL A 234 7.80 -17.15 -3.31
CA VAL A 234 8.13 -18.54 -3.61
C VAL A 234 9.42 -18.54 -4.43
N PRO A 235 10.52 -19.13 -3.93
CA PRO A 235 11.73 -19.27 -4.72
C PRO A 235 11.48 -20.06 -6.01
N LEU A 236 12.16 -19.65 -7.08
CA LEU A 236 12.16 -20.35 -8.36
C LEU A 236 13.27 -21.39 -8.38
N LEU A 237 12.95 -22.62 -8.80
CA LEU A 237 13.93 -23.67 -9.04
C LEU A 237 14.54 -23.63 -10.46
N GLY A 238 13.92 -22.83 -11.34
CA GLY A 238 14.32 -22.64 -12.74
C GLY A 238 14.47 -21.17 -13.12
N THR A 239 14.46 -20.91 -14.43
CA THR A 239 14.49 -19.58 -15.02
C THR A 239 13.08 -19.17 -15.48
N ALA A 240 12.80 -17.87 -15.48
CA ALA A 240 11.57 -17.30 -15.98
C ALA A 240 11.83 -15.93 -16.65
N GLU A 241 10.89 -15.47 -17.44
CA GLU A 241 10.86 -14.08 -17.94
C GLU A 241 9.99 -13.22 -17.02
N PRO A 242 10.23 -11.89 -16.97
CA PRO A 242 9.34 -10.97 -16.28
C PRO A 242 7.91 -11.09 -16.83
N SER A 243 6.97 -11.38 -15.97
CA SER A 243 5.56 -11.59 -16.34
C SER A 243 4.66 -11.57 -15.12
N ALA A 244 3.37 -11.30 -15.33
CA ALA A 244 2.40 -11.31 -14.26
C ALA A 244 1.05 -11.88 -14.71
N VAL A 245 0.35 -12.49 -13.77
CA VAL A 245 -1.03 -12.95 -13.97
C VAL A 245 -1.89 -12.57 -12.77
N LEU A 246 -3.19 -12.33 -13.03
CA LEU A 246 -4.23 -12.15 -12.03
C LEU A 246 -5.14 -13.38 -12.04
N ASP A 247 -5.14 -14.19 -10.99
CA ASP A 247 -6.16 -15.24 -10.84
C ASP A 247 -7.50 -14.58 -10.47
N THR A 248 -8.46 -14.68 -11.40
CA THR A 248 -9.78 -14.07 -11.24
C THR A 248 -10.80 -14.95 -10.48
N ARG A 249 -10.38 -16.13 -10.04
CA ARG A 249 -11.17 -17.02 -9.15
C ARG A 249 -10.92 -16.71 -7.69
N HIS A 250 -9.71 -16.24 -7.37
CA HIS A 250 -9.24 -16.12 -6.00
C HIS A 250 -8.59 -14.75 -5.73
N ASP A 251 -8.77 -13.79 -6.63
CA ASP A 251 -8.40 -12.39 -6.46
C ASP A 251 -6.95 -12.18 -5.98
N TYR A 252 -5.99 -12.92 -6.56
CA TYR A 252 -4.58 -12.69 -6.30
C TYR A 252 -3.79 -12.40 -7.57
N TRP A 253 -2.77 -11.58 -7.42
CA TRP A 253 -1.80 -11.22 -8.45
C TRP A 253 -0.45 -11.81 -8.11
N VAL A 254 0.21 -12.44 -9.09
CA VAL A 254 1.57 -12.98 -8.95
C VAL A 254 2.43 -12.56 -10.12
N TRP A 255 3.73 -12.35 -9.85
CA TRP A 255 4.66 -11.89 -10.86
C TRP A 255 6.08 -12.41 -10.64
N THR A 256 6.82 -12.48 -11.77
CA THR A 256 8.28 -12.59 -11.83
C THR A 256 8.82 -11.29 -12.42
N ALA A 257 9.94 -10.78 -11.90
CA ALA A 257 10.45 -9.48 -12.32
C ALA A 257 11.98 -9.42 -12.19
N ASN A 258 12.63 -8.58 -12.98
CA ASN A 258 14.06 -8.34 -12.88
C ASN A 258 14.42 -7.62 -11.57
N GLN A 259 15.64 -7.88 -11.11
CA GLN A 259 16.34 -7.12 -10.07
C GLN A 259 17.30 -6.12 -10.73
N GLY A 260 16.76 -5.20 -11.53
CA GLY A 260 17.55 -4.26 -12.30
C GLY A 260 18.49 -4.96 -13.30
N ASN A 261 19.75 -4.53 -13.34
CA ASN A 261 20.76 -5.05 -14.28
C ASN A 261 21.27 -6.47 -13.94
N GLU A 262 20.89 -7.02 -12.80
CA GLU A 262 21.30 -8.37 -12.37
C GLU A 262 20.43 -9.49 -12.96
N GLY A 263 19.47 -9.13 -13.80
CA GLY A 263 18.55 -10.09 -14.41
C GLY A 263 17.36 -10.43 -13.54
N LEU A 264 16.74 -11.59 -13.79
CA LEU A 264 15.55 -12.03 -13.09
C LEU A 264 15.86 -12.32 -11.61
N ARG A 265 15.05 -11.75 -10.71
CA ARG A 265 15.05 -12.13 -9.30
C ARG A 265 14.52 -13.56 -9.16
N PRO A 266 15.26 -14.51 -8.53
CA PRO A 266 14.89 -15.92 -8.48
C PRO A 266 13.77 -16.19 -7.47
N VAL A 267 12.74 -15.36 -7.48
CA VAL A 267 11.55 -15.49 -6.62
C VAL A 267 10.31 -15.00 -7.35
N LEU A 268 9.25 -15.79 -7.29
CA LEU A 268 7.92 -15.34 -7.61
C LEU A 268 7.38 -14.55 -6.41
N ALA A 269 6.88 -13.35 -6.67
CA ALA A 269 6.16 -12.56 -5.69
C ALA A 269 4.66 -12.61 -5.94
N GLY A 270 3.87 -12.50 -4.88
CA GLY A 270 2.41 -12.48 -4.96
C GLY A 270 1.79 -11.45 -4.03
N PHE A 271 0.58 -11.02 -4.39
CA PHE A 271 -0.26 -10.14 -3.59
C PHE A 271 -1.71 -10.63 -3.68
N MET A 272 -2.34 -10.81 -2.54
CA MET A 272 -3.73 -11.23 -2.40
C MET A 272 -4.44 -10.24 -1.49
N GLY A 273 -5.52 -9.66 -1.98
CA GLY A 273 -6.35 -8.75 -1.19
C GLY A 273 -7.62 -9.43 -0.70
N SER A 274 -8.23 -8.78 0.27
CA SER A 274 -9.45 -9.08 0.99
C SER A 274 -9.37 -10.22 2.03
N GLN A 275 -9.97 -9.99 3.20
CA GLN A 275 -9.97 -10.97 4.29
C GLN A 275 -10.58 -12.32 3.87
N PRO A 276 -11.69 -12.40 3.10
CA PRO A 276 -12.23 -13.68 2.67
C PRO A 276 -11.24 -14.56 1.91
N MET A 277 -10.36 -13.96 1.09
CA MET A 277 -9.34 -14.72 0.36
C MET A 277 -8.19 -15.15 1.27
N LEU A 278 -7.79 -14.29 2.20
CA LEU A 278 -6.76 -14.65 3.19
C LEU A 278 -7.20 -15.86 4.03
N ASP A 279 -8.47 -15.88 4.46
CA ASP A 279 -9.06 -16.97 5.21
C ASP A 279 -9.15 -18.27 4.37
N LEU A 280 -9.58 -18.14 3.12
CA LEU A 280 -9.72 -19.28 2.18
C LEU A 280 -8.38 -20.02 1.98
N PHE A 281 -7.28 -19.27 1.91
CA PHE A 281 -5.94 -19.81 1.69
C PHE A 281 -5.15 -20.06 2.99
N GLU A 282 -5.76 -19.82 4.15
CA GLU A 282 -5.11 -20.00 5.46
C GLU A 282 -3.71 -19.32 5.51
N VAL A 283 -3.61 -18.13 4.92
CA VAL A 283 -2.29 -17.46 4.68
C VAL A 283 -1.51 -17.18 5.95
N GLU A 284 -2.16 -17.12 7.11
CA GLU A 284 -1.52 -16.93 8.42
C GLU A 284 -0.77 -18.17 8.88
N ARG A 285 -1.21 -19.33 8.42
CA ARG A 285 -0.62 -20.60 8.80
C ARG A 285 0.71 -20.84 8.08
N ASP A 286 0.66 -20.76 6.74
CA ASP A 286 1.82 -20.88 5.86
C ASP A 286 1.46 -20.46 4.41
N GLY A 287 2.45 -20.30 3.56
CA GLY A 287 2.25 -19.95 2.16
C GLY A 287 1.95 -21.12 1.21
N THR A 288 1.93 -22.36 1.69
CA THR A 288 1.96 -23.54 0.83
C THR A 288 0.66 -23.70 0.05
N THR A 289 -0.50 -23.50 0.68
CA THR A 289 -1.82 -23.60 0.02
C THR A 289 -1.92 -22.59 -1.11
N TRP A 290 -1.51 -21.36 -0.89
CA TRP A 290 -1.51 -20.33 -1.92
C TRP A 290 -0.48 -20.63 -3.02
N ALA A 291 0.76 -21.01 -2.67
CA ALA A 291 1.78 -21.37 -3.65
C ALA A 291 1.35 -22.54 -4.56
N ARG A 292 0.62 -23.52 -4.04
CA ARG A 292 0.04 -24.61 -4.84
C ARG A 292 -1.02 -24.10 -5.83
N SER A 293 -1.90 -23.19 -5.40
CA SER A 293 -2.86 -22.54 -6.31
C SER A 293 -2.15 -21.74 -7.40
N VAL A 294 -1.04 -21.07 -7.06
CA VAL A 294 -0.22 -20.36 -8.06
C VAL A 294 0.31 -21.30 -9.14
N ALA A 295 0.75 -22.51 -8.78
CA ALA A 295 1.24 -23.48 -9.76
C ALA A 295 0.17 -23.89 -10.80
N GLU A 296 -1.12 -23.82 -10.46
CA GLU A 296 -2.20 -24.08 -11.42
C GLU A 296 -2.32 -22.99 -12.50
N VAL A 297 -2.04 -21.73 -12.15
CA VAL A 297 -2.13 -20.58 -13.06
C VAL A 297 -0.78 -20.17 -13.66
N ARG A 298 0.32 -20.73 -13.12
CA ARG A 298 1.70 -20.54 -13.60
C ARG A 298 2.39 -21.90 -13.77
N PRO A 299 1.83 -22.80 -14.61
CA PRO A 299 2.43 -24.12 -14.87
C PRO A 299 3.78 -24.04 -15.63
N ASP A 300 4.14 -22.86 -16.09
CA ASP A 300 5.42 -22.54 -16.74
C ASP A 300 6.57 -22.37 -15.73
N LEU A 301 6.28 -22.28 -14.42
CA LEU A 301 7.28 -22.03 -13.37
C LEU A 301 7.53 -23.29 -12.53
N GLU A 302 8.80 -23.50 -12.20
CA GLU A 302 9.22 -24.48 -11.19
C GLU A 302 9.38 -23.77 -9.84
N LEU A 303 8.52 -24.09 -8.89
CA LEU A 303 8.37 -23.41 -7.60
C LEU A 303 8.86 -24.28 -6.45
N ASP A 304 9.65 -23.71 -5.54
CA ASP A 304 10.04 -24.33 -4.27
C ASP A 304 8.95 -24.08 -3.21
N PHE A 305 7.99 -25.00 -3.11
CA PHE A 305 6.88 -24.88 -2.14
C PHE A 305 7.33 -24.98 -0.69
N ASP A 306 8.43 -25.69 -0.41
CA ASP A 306 8.91 -25.88 0.97
C ASP A 306 9.58 -24.59 1.51
N ALA A 307 10.01 -23.72 0.61
CA ALA A 307 10.57 -22.41 0.93
C ALA A 307 9.59 -21.25 0.70
N ALA A 308 8.31 -21.55 0.42
CA ALA A 308 7.27 -20.53 0.30
C ALA A 308 7.04 -19.81 1.63
N GLY A 309 6.86 -18.49 1.56
CA GLY A 309 6.57 -17.67 2.73
C GLY A 309 5.53 -16.61 2.44
N THR A 310 4.82 -16.19 3.48
CA THR A 310 3.83 -15.13 3.43
C THR A 310 4.14 -14.01 4.40
N GLN A 311 3.52 -12.87 4.20
CA GLN A 311 3.51 -11.74 5.13
C GLN A 311 2.12 -11.12 5.14
N THR A 312 1.52 -11.07 6.31
CA THR A 312 0.29 -10.32 6.62
C THR A 312 0.61 -9.12 7.52
N TRP A 313 -0.33 -8.17 7.59
CA TRP A 313 -0.16 -6.97 8.41
C TRP A 313 -1.35 -6.73 9.37
N HIS A 314 -2.41 -7.53 9.28
CA HIS A 314 -3.62 -7.30 10.09
C HIS A 314 -3.42 -7.73 11.55
N ASP A 315 -2.62 -8.76 11.82
CA ASP A 315 -2.26 -9.20 13.17
C ASP A 315 -1.05 -8.46 13.76
N ASP A 316 -0.41 -7.62 12.97
CA ASP A 316 0.71 -6.83 13.44
C ASP A 316 0.22 -5.74 14.41
N PRO A 317 0.69 -5.71 15.66
CA PRO A 317 0.15 -4.80 16.68
C PRO A 317 0.37 -3.31 16.37
N TYR A 318 1.29 -3.00 15.47
CA TYR A 318 1.65 -1.62 15.09
C TYR A 318 1.23 -1.24 13.68
N ALA A 319 0.49 -2.09 12.98
CA ALA A 319 -0.06 -1.81 11.66
C ALA A 319 -1.57 -2.06 11.58
N GLN A 320 -2.03 -3.25 11.97
CA GLN A 320 -3.42 -3.71 11.99
C GLN A 320 -4.13 -3.54 10.64
N GLY A 321 -3.40 -3.75 9.54
CA GLY A 321 -3.87 -3.61 8.17
C GLY A 321 -2.78 -3.09 7.23
N ILE A 322 -3.10 -3.06 5.93
CA ILE A 322 -2.15 -2.61 4.91
C ILE A 322 -2.27 -1.11 4.62
N TYR A 323 -3.46 -0.64 4.26
CA TYR A 323 -3.81 0.78 4.03
C TYR A 323 -5.31 0.99 4.27
N THR A 324 -5.86 2.11 3.86
CA THR A 324 -7.26 2.46 4.04
C THR A 324 -8.03 2.36 2.72
N HIS A 325 -9.34 2.20 2.82
CA HIS A 325 -10.26 2.32 1.70
C HIS A 325 -11.48 3.16 2.08
N VAL A 326 -12.19 3.65 1.06
CA VAL A 326 -13.45 4.38 1.20
C VAL A 326 -14.60 3.38 0.99
N ARG A 327 -15.56 3.36 1.91
CA ARG A 327 -16.75 2.50 1.83
C ARG A 327 -17.89 3.24 1.13
N PRO A 328 -18.85 2.54 0.54
CA PRO A 328 -20.06 3.16 0.00
C PRO A 328 -20.78 4.02 1.07
N GLY A 329 -21.10 5.25 0.70
CA GLY A 329 -21.71 6.24 1.59
C GLY A 329 -20.74 7.06 2.45
N ASP A 330 -19.48 6.66 2.55
CA ASP A 330 -18.47 7.43 3.26
C ASP A 330 -17.98 8.63 2.40
N ARG A 331 -17.70 9.74 3.09
CA ARG A 331 -17.10 10.95 2.50
C ARG A 331 -15.85 11.29 3.28
N PRO A 332 -14.65 10.94 2.76
CA PRO A 332 -13.40 11.31 3.40
C PRO A 332 -13.30 12.82 3.58
N ASN A 333 -12.91 13.25 4.77
CA ASN A 333 -12.57 14.65 5.04
C ASN A 333 -11.05 14.80 5.16
N ASP A 334 -10.38 14.62 4.01
CA ASP A 334 -8.92 14.64 3.93
C ASP A 334 -8.35 16.01 4.31
N GLU A 335 -9.06 17.08 4.01
CA GLU A 335 -8.61 18.43 4.36
C GLU A 335 -8.46 18.59 5.88
N LEU A 336 -9.41 18.06 6.68
CA LEU A 336 -9.32 18.09 8.14
C LEU A 336 -8.13 17.29 8.66
N LEU A 337 -7.84 16.13 8.07
CA LEU A 337 -6.70 15.30 8.47
C LEU A 337 -5.34 15.93 8.11
N ARG A 338 -5.32 16.83 7.14
CA ARG A 338 -4.11 17.50 6.66
C ARG A 338 -3.75 18.78 7.43
N GLN A 339 -4.63 19.26 8.27
CA GLN A 339 -4.43 20.50 9.02
C GLN A 339 -3.58 20.28 10.28
N ARG A 340 -3.13 21.39 10.85
CA ARG A 340 -2.50 21.44 12.17
C ARG A 340 -3.56 21.67 13.24
N HIS A 341 -3.56 20.86 14.29
CA HIS A 341 -4.48 20.93 15.42
C HIS A 341 -3.71 21.35 16.69
N GLY A 342 -3.48 22.65 16.86
CA GLY A 342 -2.70 23.16 17.96
C GLY A 342 -1.23 22.69 17.93
N ARG A 343 -0.88 21.77 18.83
CA ARG A 343 0.46 21.16 18.89
C ARG A 343 0.57 19.83 18.13
N LEU A 344 -0.55 19.34 17.59
CA LEU A 344 -0.66 18.05 16.91
C LEU A 344 -0.73 18.25 15.40
N VAL A 345 -0.02 17.38 14.66
CA VAL A 345 -0.14 17.21 13.21
C VAL A 345 -0.23 15.71 12.91
N LEU A 346 -1.10 15.33 11.99
CA LEU A 346 -1.16 13.96 11.46
C LEU A 346 -0.30 13.83 10.19
N ALA A 347 0.42 12.74 10.10
CA ALA A 347 1.11 12.28 8.90
C ALA A 347 0.81 10.77 8.70
N GLY A 348 1.32 10.21 7.63
CA GLY A 348 1.03 8.84 7.20
C GLY A 348 0.29 8.87 5.87
N GLU A 349 0.38 7.81 5.09
CA GLU A 349 -0.14 7.75 3.73
C GLU A 349 -1.66 8.04 3.66
N PHE A 350 -2.42 7.63 4.67
CA PHE A 350 -3.88 7.82 4.71
C PHE A 350 -4.32 9.29 4.84
N THR A 351 -3.38 10.20 5.12
CA THR A 351 -3.62 11.65 5.20
C THR A 351 -3.23 12.38 3.91
N ASP A 352 -2.81 11.69 2.87
CA ASP A 352 -2.57 12.26 1.54
C ASP A 352 -3.80 12.03 0.66
N ASP A 353 -4.25 13.08 -0.02
CA ASP A 353 -5.49 13.09 -0.81
C ASP A 353 -5.33 12.42 -2.19
N VAL A 354 -4.10 12.32 -2.68
CA VAL A 354 -3.80 11.80 -4.02
C VAL A 354 -3.15 10.43 -3.93
N TRP A 355 -2.18 10.26 -3.04
CA TRP A 355 -1.35 9.06 -2.94
C TRP A 355 -1.62 8.26 -1.66
N SER A 356 -2.89 8.21 -1.21
CA SER A 356 -3.28 7.35 -0.09
C SER A 356 -2.94 5.89 -0.41
N GLY A 357 -2.35 5.18 0.57
CA GLY A 357 -1.92 3.78 0.42
C GLY A 357 -0.51 3.60 -0.19
N PHE A 358 0.15 4.65 -0.66
CA PHE A 358 1.45 4.59 -1.31
C PHE A 358 2.58 5.17 -0.45
N MET A 359 3.82 4.77 -0.75
CA MET A 359 5.02 5.38 -0.15
C MET A 359 5.13 6.87 -0.49
N GLU A 360 4.71 7.26 -1.68
CA GLU A 360 4.62 8.66 -2.12
C GLU A 360 3.78 9.49 -1.15
N GLY A 361 2.57 9.02 -0.80
CA GLY A 361 1.70 9.71 0.16
C GLY A 361 2.32 9.82 1.55
N ALA A 362 3.05 8.80 1.99
CA ALA A 362 3.76 8.86 3.27
C ALA A 362 4.84 9.97 3.28
N ILE A 363 5.62 10.11 2.20
CA ILE A 363 6.64 11.17 2.06
C ILE A 363 5.97 12.54 2.03
N ARG A 364 4.98 12.72 1.17
CA ARG A 364 4.24 13.98 1.01
C ARG A 364 3.59 14.45 2.31
N SER A 365 2.98 13.51 3.05
CA SER A 365 2.39 13.80 4.37
C SER A 365 3.45 14.26 5.39
N GLY A 366 4.64 13.67 5.36
CA GLY A 366 5.77 14.07 6.21
C GLY A 366 6.29 15.47 5.86
N GLN A 367 6.45 15.79 4.57
CA GLN A 367 6.84 17.13 4.11
C GLN A 367 5.79 18.19 4.50
N ARG A 368 4.50 17.89 4.31
CA ARG A 368 3.39 18.74 4.75
C ARG A 368 3.45 18.96 6.27
N ALA A 369 3.61 17.91 7.05
CA ALA A 369 3.71 18.03 8.50
C ALA A 369 4.88 18.92 8.93
N ALA A 370 6.02 18.78 8.28
CA ALA A 370 7.19 19.63 8.53
C ALA A 370 6.91 21.11 8.22
N SER A 371 6.31 21.42 7.06
CA SER A 371 5.98 22.79 6.66
C SER A 371 4.92 23.45 7.54
N LEU A 372 3.98 22.68 8.10
CA LEU A 372 2.99 23.15 9.07
C LEU A 372 3.61 23.53 10.43
N LEU A 373 4.71 22.90 10.79
CA LEU A 373 5.45 23.18 12.03
C LEU A 373 6.52 24.25 11.85
N ASP A 374 7.14 24.31 10.68
CA ASP A 374 8.13 25.31 10.30
C ASP A 374 7.80 25.84 8.88
N PRO A 375 7.13 27.02 8.79
CA PRO A 375 6.75 27.62 7.52
C PRO A 375 7.92 28.02 6.60
N SER A 376 9.16 27.96 7.07
CA SER A 376 10.35 28.19 6.23
C SER A 376 10.67 26.97 5.34
N LEU A 377 10.10 25.79 5.65
CA LEU A 377 10.28 24.57 4.88
C LEU A 377 9.26 24.50 3.73
N PRO A 378 9.66 23.96 2.57
CA PRO A 378 8.74 23.81 1.45
C PRO A 378 7.63 22.79 1.76
N ALA A 379 6.43 23.09 1.32
CA ALA A 379 5.35 22.11 1.23
C ALA A 379 5.61 21.11 0.08
N PRO A 380 4.99 19.92 0.09
CA PRO A 380 5.10 18.98 -1.02
C PRO A 380 4.61 19.63 -2.33
N ALA A 381 5.18 19.23 -3.45
CA ALA A 381 4.73 19.66 -4.76
C ALA A 381 3.23 19.30 -4.98
N ALA A 382 2.53 20.08 -5.81
CA ALA A 382 1.18 19.72 -6.21
C ALA A 382 1.22 18.35 -6.91
N ALA A 383 0.38 17.42 -6.43
CA ALA A 383 0.28 16.12 -7.07
C ALA A 383 -0.60 16.20 -8.32
N THR A 384 -0.19 15.48 -9.35
CA THR A 384 -1.03 15.17 -10.52
C THR A 384 -1.18 13.65 -10.58
N HIS A 385 -2.42 13.21 -10.80
CA HIS A 385 -2.70 11.79 -11.10
C HIS A 385 -2.26 11.43 -12.51
#